data_8dadd89cb93d3205eee0630a88f305cd
#
_entry.id   8dadd89cb93d3205eee0630a88f305cd
#
_cell.length_a   1.000
_cell.length_b   1.000
_cell.length_c   1.000
_cell.angle_alpha   90.00
_cell.angle_beta   90.00
_cell.angle_gamma   90.00
#
_symmetry.space_group_name_H-M   'P 1'
#
loop_
_entity.id
_entity.type
_entity.pdbx_description
1 polymer ?
#
loop_
_entity_poly.entity_id
_entity_poly.type
_entity_poly.pdbx_seq_one_letter_code
_entity_poly.pdbx_strand_id
1 'polypeptide(L)'
;MPNLNNVPTLPSYLLERLSACYSQEQTDRICAGYAAQRAVSFRVNTLKATAPAVLEQLQTAGIATTPVAWSETAFFCTDSTTEAQLQALSCYENGEIYLQSLSSMLPPIVLQPQPKQEILDMTAAPGGKTTQMAAMTQNQANIMACELHAIRAEKLKYNVEKQGAKRVTVSVTDARRLSPYFSFDRILLDAPCSGSGTLSLHTGAGLQNFSPALVQKTVKAQRAL
;
A
#
# COMPACT_ATOMS: atom_id res chain seq x y z
N MET A 1 -29.17 25.40 8.85
CA MET A 1 -28.92 24.30 9.80
C MET A 1 -28.35 23.16 9.00
N PRO A 2 -27.18 22.64 9.30
CA PRO A 2 -26.67 21.46 8.58
C PRO A 2 -27.57 20.27 8.92
N ASN A 3 -27.91 19.51 7.90
CA ASN A 3 -28.81 18.35 7.94
C ASN A 3 -28.17 17.26 8.83
N LEU A 4 -28.66 17.06 10.04
CA LEU A 4 -28.17 16.11 11.04
C LEU A 4 -28.33 14.62 10.63
N ASN A 5 -28.85 14.34 9.43
CA ASN A 5 -29.19 12.99 8.98
C ASN A 5 -28.13 12.29 8.12
N ASN A 6 -26.87 12.78 8.05
CA ASN A 6 -25.89 12.19 7.16
C ASN A 6 -24.52 11.96 7.81
N VAL A 7 -24.51 11.53 9.08
CA VAL A 7 -23.26 11.05 9.69
C VAL A 7 -22.93 9.70 9.04
N PRO A 8 -21.79 9.54 8.36
CA PRO A 8 -21.42 8.27 7.74
C PRO A 8 -21.36 7.16 8.80
N THR A 9 -22.03 6.06 8.55
CA THR A 9 -22.03 4.88 9.42
C THR A 9 -21.37 3.71 8.72
N LEU A 10 -20.74 2.83 9.49
CA LEU A 10 -20.19 1.59 8.94
C LEU A 10 -21.32 0.70 8.42
N PRO A 11 -21.13 -0.02 7.29
CA PRO A 11 -22.10 -0.96 6.78
C PRO A 11 -22.47 -2.03 7.83
N SER A 12 -23.77 -2.31 8.00
CA SER A 12 -24.28 -3.27 9.01
C SER A 12 -23.60 -4.64 8.90
N TYR A 13 -23.45 -5.12 7.66
CA TYR A 13 -22.75 -6.39 7.41
C TYR A 13 -21.31 -6.41 7.95
N LEU A 14 -20.58 -5.27 7.89
CA LEU A 14 -19.22 -5.20 8.46
C LEU A 14 -19.28 -5.29 9.99
N LEU A 15 -20.22 -4.57 10.62
CA LEU A 15 -20.40 -4.60 12.08
C LEU A 15 -20.76 -6.00 12.58
N GLU A 16 -21.68 -6.69 11.90
CA GLU A 16 -22.05 -8.08 12.20
C GLU A 16 -20.81 -9.01 12.14
N ARG A 17 -19.98 -8.86 11.11
CA ARG A 17 -18.77 -9.65 10.94
C ARG A 17 -17.72 -9.35 12.02
N LEU A 18 -17.55 -8.09 12.36
CA LEU A 18 -16.63 -7.69 13.45
C LEU A 18 -17.09 -8.27 14.79
N SER A 19 -18.36 -8.10 15.13
CA SER A 19 -18.93 -8.61 16.38
C SER A 19 -18.91 -10.15 16.47
N ALA A 20 -18.95 -10.84 15.33
CA ALA A 20 -18.81 -12.30 15.29
C ALA A 20 -17.37 -12.81 15.48
N CYS A 21 -16.36 -11.96 15.21
CA CYS A 21 -14.95 -12.35 15.23
C CYS A 21 -14.17 -11.80 16.43
N TYR A 22 -14.64 -10.72 17.03
CA TYR A 22 -13.93 -9.95 18.07
C TYR A 22 -14.83 -9.71 19.28
N SER A 23 -14.20 -9.47 20.45
CA SER A 23 -14.93 -9.01 21.63
C SER A 23 -15.56 -7.61 21.41
N GLN A 24 -16.50 -7.24 22.26
CA GLN A 24 -17.13 -5.90 22.17
C GLN A 24 -16.07 -4.80 22.27
N GLU A 25 -15.15 -4.87 23.22
CA GLU A 25 -14.07 -3.90 23.40
C GLU A 25 -13.19 -3.79 22.14
N GLN A 26 -12.82 -4.91 21.54
CA GLN A 26 -12.04 -4.92 20.30
C GLN A 26 -12.83 -4.32 19.13
N THR A 27 -14.12 -4.66 19.03
CA THR A 27 -15.01 -4.12 17.99
C THR A 27 -15.12 -2.60 18.13
N ASP A 28 -15.31 -2.08 19.33
CA ASP A 28 -15.40 -0.64 19.59
C ASP A 28 -14.10 0.09 19.22
N ARG A 29 -12.95 -0.49 19.55
CA ARG A 29 -11.64 0.05 19.16
C ARG A 29 -11.44 0.06 17.63
N ILE A 30 -11.86 -1.01 16.94
CA ILE A 30 -11.82 -1.07 15.48
C ILE A 30 -12.75 -0.01 14.87
N CYS A 31 -13.97 0.14 15.37
CA CYS A 31 -14.92 1.16 14.92
C CYS A 31 -14.39 2.58 15.13
N ALA A 32 -13.77 2.87 16.27
CA ALA A 32 -13.10 4.14 16.52
C ALA A 32 -11.98 4.42 15.52
N GLY A 33 -11.23 3.38 15.11
CA GLY A 33 -10.21 3.50 14.07
C GLY A 33 -10.74 3.89 12.69
N TYR A 34 -11.98 3.52 12.34
CA TYR A 34 -12.61 3.96 11.09
C TYR A 34 -13.01 5.45 11.12
N ALA A 35 -13.26 6.01 12.30
CA ALA A 35 -13.57 7.43 12.49
C ALA A 35 -12.31 8.31 12.57
N ALA A 36 -11.17 7.74 12.89
CA ALA A 36 -9.92 8.47 13.03
C ALA A 36 -9.41 9.02 11.70
N GLN A 37 -8.86 10.22 11.72
CA GLN A 37 -8.07 10.74 10.62
C GLN A 37 -6.75 9.96 10.54
N ARG A 38 -6.46 9.41 9.37
CA ARG A 38 -5.21 8.66 9.16
C ARG A 38 -4.09 9.64 8.85
N ALA A 39 -2.99 9.51 9.57
CA ALA A 39 -1.77 10.24 9.25
C ALA A 39 -1.26 9.82 7.86
N VAL A 40 -0.75 10.79 7.11
CA VAL A 40 -0.05 10.50 5.84
C VAL A 40 1.26 9.80 6.16
N SER A 41 1.51 8.69 5.51
CA SER A 41 2.73 7.91 5.68
C SER A 41 3.46 7.71 4.37
N PHE A 42 4.78 7.60 4.45
CA PHE A 42 5.66 7.41 3.31
C PHE A 42 6.85 6.54 3.69
N ARG A 43 7.50 5.99 2.70
CA ARG A 43 8.83 5.40 2.84
C ARG A 43 9.85 6.16 2.02
N VAL A 44 11.06 6.27 2.55
CA VAL A 44 12.22 6.76 1.80
C VAL A 44 12.67 5.69 0.82
N ASN A 45 12.96 6.11 -0.40
CA ASN A 45 13.50 5.26 -1.45
C ASN A 45 15.03 5.25 -1.40
N THR A 46 15.60 4.23 -0.80
CA THR A 46 17.06 4.09 -0.61
C THR A 46 17.84 3.88 -1.90
N LEU A 47 17.18 3.72 -3.05
CA LEU A 47 17.83 3.74 -4.37
C LEU A 47 18.18 5.15 -4.83
N LYS A 48 17.57 6.19 -4.23
CA LYS A 48 17.69 7.58 -4.70
C LYS A 48 18.13 8.55 -3.63
N ALA A 49 17.78 8.32 -2.37
CA ALA A 49 18.11 9.23 -1.28
C ALA A 49 18.33 8.49 0.04
N THR A 50 18.98 9.16 0.99
CA THR A 50 19.09 8.70 2.37
C THR A 50 17.95 9.28 3.22
N ALA A 51 17.57 8.61 4.31
CA ALA A 51 16.53 9.11 5.20
C ALA A 51 16.90 10.49 5.80
N PRO A 52 18.12 10.76 6.27
CA PRO A 52 18.49 12.10 6.75
C PRO A 52 18.28 13.20 5.71
N ALA A 53 18.68 12.99 4.45
CA ALA A 53 18.55 14.00 3.39
C ALA A 53 17.06 14.30 3.07
N VAL A 54 16.20 13.29 3.07
CA VAL A 54 14.75 13.49 2.87
C VAL A 54 14.14 14.22 4.07
N LEU A 55 14.50 13.83 5.29
CA LEU A 55 13.96 14.47 6.50
C LEU A 55 14.35 15.94 6.61
N GLU A 56 15.55 16.31 6.19
CA GLU A 56 16.00 17.70 6.10
C GLU A 56 15.14 18.51 5.11
N GLN A 57 14.84 17.96 3.93
CA GLN A 57 13.94 18.60 2.96
C GLN A 57 12.54 18.81 3.54
N LEU A 58 11.99 17.79 4.23
CA LEU A 58 10.67 17.87 4.86
C LEU A 58 10.64 18.91 5.99
N GLN A 59 11.67 18.92 6.82
CA GLN A 59 11.81 19.90 7.90
C GLN A 59 11.89 21.32 7.36
N THR A 60 12.64 21.54 6.29
CA THR A 60 12.73 22.85 5.60
C THR A 60 11.39 23.28 5.02
N ALA A 61 10.57 22.33 4.57
CA ALA A 61 9.20 22.58 4.11
C ALA A 61 8.17 22.73 5.26
N GLY A 62 8.61 22.68 6.52
CA GLY A 62 7.74 22.81 7.69
C GLY A 62 6.90 21.55 7.99
N ILE A 63 7.26 20.39 7.45
CA ILE A 63 6.55 19.12 7.64
C ILE A 63 7.22 18.32 8.76
N ALA A 64 6.47 18.14 9.85
CA ALA A 64 6.90 17.34 10.99
C ALA A 64 6.65 15.85 10.75
N THR A 65 7.65 15.01 11.02
CA THR A 65 7.57 13.57 10.80
C THR A 65 8.01 12.77 12.01
N THR A 66 7.48 11.57 12.13
CA THR A 66 7.90 10.59 13.15
C THR A 66 8.33 9.30 12.48
N PRO A 67 9.46 8.71 12.90
CA PRO A 67 9.90 7.41 12.40
C PRO A 67 8.98 6.30 12.89
N VAL A 68 8.90 5.22 12.11
CA VAL A 68 8.16 4.02 12.45
C VAL A 68 9.11 3.00 13.09
N ALA A 69 8.81 2.55 14.30
CA ALA A 69 9.73 1.75 15.13
C ALA A 69 10.24 0.44 14.48
N TRP A 70 9.48 -0.13 13.53
CA TRP A 70 9.84 -1.38 12.86
C TRP A 70 10.50 -1.19 11.47
N SER A 71 10.79 0.05 11.06
CA SER A 71 11.40 0.31 9.75
C SER A 71 12.21 1.60 9.75
N GLU A 72 13.46 1.52 9.37
CA GLU A 72 14.38 2.67 9.27
C GLU A 72 14.02 3.63 8.12
N THR A 73 13.21 3.19 7.18
CA THR A 73 12.85 3.97 5.99
C THR A 73 11.41 4.47 6.00
N ALA A 74 10.58 4.02 6.97
CA ALA A 74 9.17 4.37 7.06
C ALA A 74 8.92 5.50 8.07
N PHE A 75 8.10 6.47 7.65
CA PHE A 75 7.75 7.65 8.44
C PHE A 75 6.27 7.98 8.28
N PHE A 76 5.72 8.71 9.22
CA PHE A 76 4.41 9.34 9.09
C PHE A 76 4.46 10.80 9.52
N CYS A 77 3.59 11.62 8.94
CA CYS A 77 3.45 13.03 9.30
C CYS A 77 2.64 13.16 10.59
N THR A 78 3.11 14.01 11.51
CA THR A 78 2.50 14.18 12.85
C THR A 78 1.50 15.33 12.92
N ASP A 79 1.48 16.17 11.91
CA ASP A 79 0.60 17.32 11.78
C ASP A 79 -0.56 17.03 10.79
N SER A 80 -1.30 18.05 10.42
CA SER A 80 -2.36 17.99 9.42
C SER A 80 -1.86 17.92 7.97
N THR A 81 -0.62 17.50 7.73
CA THR A 81 -0.04 17.38 6.39
C THR A 81 -0.89 16.47 5.51
N THR A 82 -1.17 16.93 4.32
CA THR A 82 -1.92 16.20 3.28
C THR A 82 -0.98 15.52 2.29
N GLU A 83 -1.48 14.49 1.60
CA GLU A 83 -0.72 13.86 0.50
C GLU A 83 -0.35 14.87 -0.59
N ALA A 84 -1.25 15.84 -0.89
CA ALA A 84 -1.00 16.86 -1.89
C ALA A 84 0.19 17.77 -1.54
N GLN A 85 0.37 18.09 -0.26
CA GLN A 85 1.53 18.85 0.20
C GLN A 85 2.84 18.09 -0.01
N LEU A 86 2.86 16.79 0.30
CA LEU A 86 4.04 15.95 0.05
C LEU A 86 4.29 15.78 -1.46
N GLN A 87 3.24 15.63 -2.25
CA GLN A 87 3.33 15.48 -3.71
C GLN A 87 3.90 16.71 -4.42
N ALA A 88 3.76 17.89 -3.82
CA ALA A 88 4.32 19.14 -4.35
C ALA A 88 5.83 19.31 -4.07
N LEU A 89 6.44 18.44 -3.29
CA LEU A 89 7.86 18.53 -2.95
C LEU A 89 8.75 17.82 -3.97
N SER A 90 9.97 18.34 -4.14
CA SER A 90 10.98 17.77 -5.03
C SER A 90 11.33 16.32 -4.68
N CYS A 91 11.40 15.98 -3.40
CA CYS A 91 11.66 14.60 -2.98
C CYS A 91 10.58 13.60 -3.46
N TYR A 92 9.31 14.02 -3.58
CA TYR A 92 8.28 13.19 -4.18
C TYR A 92 8.40 13.16 -5.71
N GLU A 93 8.61 14.29 -6.35
CA GLU A 93 8.75 14.37 -7.83
C GLU A 93 9.94 13.54 -8.33
N ASN A 94 11.06 13.61 -7.62
CA ASN A 94 12.27 12.84 -7.92
C ASN A 94 12.18 11.35 -7.56
N GLY A 95 11.10 10.92 -6.89
CA GLY A 95 10.93 9.54 -6.43
C GLY A 95 11.84 9.15 -5.27
N GLU A 96 12.28 10.11 -4.47
CA GLU A 96 13.07 9.91 -3.25
C GLU A 96 12.20 9.40 -2.10
N ILE A 97 10.89 9.65 -2.17
CA ILE A 97 9.87 9.07 -1.29
C ILE A 97 8.77 8.37 -2.11
N TYR A 98 8.08 7.46 -1.44
CA TYR A 98 6.86 6.83 -1.95
C TYR A 98 5.76 6.89 -0.90
N LEU A 99 4.62 7.52 -1.22
CA LEU A 99 3.45 7.55 -0.33
C LEU A 99 2.85 6.16 -0.24
N GLN A 100 2.80 5.60 0.96
CA GLN A 100 2.35 4.23 1.18
C GLN A 100 1.80 4.09 2.60
N SER A 101 0.68 3.40 2.75
CA SER A 101 0.18 3.09 4.09
C SER A 101 1.13 2.16 4.82
N LEU A 102 1.27 2.32 6.13
CA LEU A 102 2.18 1.51 6.95
C LEU A 102 1.88 0.01 6.82
N SER A 103 0.61 -0.37 6.79
CA SER A 103 0.20 -1.77 6.59
C SER A 103 0.65 -2.33 5.23
N SER A 104 0.67 -1.49 4.18
CA SER A 104 1.12 -1.91 2.84
C SER A 104 2.63 -2.08 2.74
N MET A 105 3.40 -1.51 3.68
CA MET A 105 4.85 -1.69 3.74
C MET A 105 5.28 -3.02 4.38
N LEU A 106 4.41 -3.65 5.17
CA LEU A 106 4.73 -4.88 5.91
C LEU A 106 4.98 -6.10 5.03
N PRO A 107 4.18 -6.41 3.98
CA PRO A 107 4.37 -7.62 3.19
C PRO A 107 5.76 -7.78 2.58
N PRO A 108 6.40 -6.77 1.96
CA PRO A 108 7.79 -6.87 1.52
C PRO A 108 8.79 -7.12 2.67
N ILE A 109 8.56 -6.52 3.85
CA ILE A 109 9.42 -6.72 5.02
C ILE A 109 9.33 -8.16 5.52
N VAL A 110 8.11 -8.72 5.59
CA VAL A 110 7.89 -10.13 5.98
C VAL A 110 8.45 -11.09 4.94
N LEU A 111 8.35 -10.74 3.65
CA LEU A 111 8.91 -11.55 2.55
C LEU A 111 10.44 -11.65 2.61
N GLN A 112 11.13 -10.62 3.15
CA GLN A 112 12.59 -10.56 3.28
C GLN A 112 13.33 -10.86 1.95
N PRO A 113 13.07 -10.09 0.89
CA PRO A 113 13.74 -10.31 -0.39
C PRO A 113 15.25 -10.14 -0.25
N GLN A 114 16.02 -11.00 -0.94
CA GLN A 114 17.48 -10.99 -0.91
C GLN A 114 18.06 -10.66 -2.28
N PRO A 115 19.29 -10.10 -2.33
CA PRO A 115 20.03 -9.94 -3.59
C PRO A 115 20.13 -11.25 -4.38
N LYS A 116 20.09 -11.14 -5.70
CA LYS A 116 20.21 -12.24 -6.68
C LYS A 116 19.02 -13.23 -6.71
N GLN A 117 17.96 -12.98 -5.94
CA GLN A 117 16.75 -13.77 -5.99
C GLN A 117 15.90 -13.44 -7.22
N GLU A 118 15.16 -14.44 -7.68
CA GLU A 118 14.03 -14.30 -8.60
C GLU A 118 12.74 -14.15 -7.78
N ILE A 119 12.05 -13.01 -7.93
CA ILE A 119 10.89 -12.65 -7.12
C ILE A 119 9.68 -12.44 -8.02
N LEU A 120 8.54 -13.01 -7.64
CA LEU A 120 7.26 -12.74 -8.28
C LEU A 120 6.38 -11.86 -7.40
N ASP A 121 5.88 -10.74 -7.96
CA ASP A 121 4.77 -9.96 -7.40
C ASP A 121 3.52 -10.24 -8.26
N MET A 122 2.59 -11.04 -7.74
CA MET A 122 1.46 -11.56 -8.51
C MET A 122 0.38 -10.52 -8.82
N THR A 123 0.33 -9.42 -8.05
CA THR A 123 -0.74 -8.39 -8.11
C THR A 123 -0.15 -7.00 -7.88
N ALA A 124 0.85 -6.66 -8.69
CA ALA A 124 1.84 -5.64 -8.39
C ALA A 124 1.35 -4.19 -8.38
N ALA A 125 0.32 -3.85 -9.20
CA ALA A 125 -0.09 -2.44 -9.33
C ALA A 125 -0.72 -1.88 -8.04
N PRO A 126 -0.37 -0.65 -7.69
CA PRO A 126 0.33 0.38 -8.47
C PRO A 126 1.88 0.37 -8.35
N GLY A 127 2.51 -0.62 -7.69
CA GLY A 127 3.96 -0.77 -7.64
C GLY A 127 4.62 -0.43 -6.30
N GLY A 128 3.87 -0.09 -5.27
CA GLY A 128 4.43 0.26 -3.96
C GLY A 128 5.25 -0.86 -3.34
N LYS A 129 4.74 -2.09 -3.34
CA LYS A 129 5.43 -3.26 -2.79
C LYS A 129 6.57 -3.71 -3.70
N THR A 130 6.35 -3.72 -5.01
CA THR A 130 7.37 -4.04 -6.03
C THR A 130 8.60 -3.13 -5.90
N THR A 131 8.39 -1.82 -5.86
CA THR A 131 9.48 -0.83 -5.75
C THR A 131 10.14 -0.83 -4.37
N GLN A 132 9.41 -1.22 -3.32
CA GLN A 132 9.97 -1.45 -2.00
C GLN A 132 10.93 -2.65 -2.01
N MET A 133 10.55 -3.78 -2.63
CA MET A 133 11.43 -4.94 -2.78
C MET A 133 12.68 -4.61 -3.59
N ALA A 134 12.54 -3.84 -4.66
CA ALA A 134 13.69 -3.37 -5.45
C ALA A 134 14.65 -2.51 -4.61
N ALA A 135 14.13 -1.62 -3.76
CA ALA A 135 14.94 -0.81 -2.85
C ALA A 135 15.61 -1.66 -1.76
N MET A 136 14.89 -2.59 -1.13
CA MET A 136 15.43 -3.49 -0.11
C MET A 136 16.59 -4.35 -0.63
N THR A 137 16.56 -4.73 -1.90
CA THR A 137 17.60 -5.52 -2.55
C THR A 137 18.63 -4.69 -3.32
N GLN A 138 18.57 -3.34 -3.23
CA GLN A 138 19.45 -2.42 -3.95
C GLN A 138 19.51 -2.72 -5.46
N ASN A 139 18.36 -3.02 -6.07
CA ASN A 139 18.24 -3.45 -7.47
C ASN A 139 19.07 -4.73 -7.81
N GLN A 140 19.36 -5.60 -6.84
CA GLN A 140 20.15 -6.80 -7.09
C GLN A 140 19.31 -8.08 -7.26
N ALA A 141 18.00 -8.03 -6.96
CA ALA A 141 17.05 -9.09 -7.27
C ALA A 141 16.35 -8.83 -8.62
N ASN A 142 15.95 -9.89 -9.33
CA ASN A 142 15.08 -9.79 -10.48
C ASN A 142 13.62 -9.90 -10.01
N ILE A 143 12.79 -8.95 -10.37
CA ILE A 143 11.40 -8.92 -9.93
C ILE A 143 10.49 -8.99 -11.17
N MET A 144 9.68 -10.04 -11.26
CA MET A 144 8.57 -10.11 -12.21
C MET A 144 7.32 -9.57 -11.51
N ALA A 145 6.77 -8.47 -12.06
CA ALA A 145 5.62 -7.77 -11.51
C ALA A 145 4.40 -7.96 -12.44
N CYS A 146 3.44 -8.77 -12.04
CA CYS A 146 2.25 -9.07 -12.82
C CYS A 146 1.09 -8.14 -12.46
N GLU A 147 0.39 -7.67 -13.48
CA GLU A 147 -0.88 -6.95 -13.33
C GLU A 147 -1.81 -7.34 -14.49
N LEU A 148 -3.04 -7.71 -14.14
CA LEU A 148 -4.03 -8.16 -15.13
C LEU A 148 -4.57 -7.00 -16.00
N HIS A 149 -4.75 -5.82 -15.40
CA HIS A 149 -5.40 -4.67 -16.04
C HIS A 149 -4.37 -3.71 -16.65
N ALA A 150 -4.44 -3.51 -17.97
CA ALA A 150 -3.49 -2.67 -18.71
C ALA A 150 -3.35 -1.25 -18.13
N ILE A 151 -4.46 -0.59 -17.79
CA ILE A 151 -4.44 0.77 -17.21
C ILE A 151 -3.66 0.80 -15.88
N ARG A 152 -3.84 -0.21 -15.04
CA ARG A 152 -3.11 -0.31 -13.77
C ARG A 152 -1.64 -0.67 -14.00
N ALA A 153 -1.35 -1.46 -15.02
CA ALA A 153 0.00 -1.82 -15.41
C ALA A 153 0.79 -0.59 -15.90
N GLU A 154 0.17 0.35 -16.60
CA GLU A 154 0.82 1.62 -16.97
C GLU A 154 1.20 2.44 -15.74
N LYS A 155 0.33 2.51 -14.73
CA LYS A 155 0.67 3.16 -13.45
C LYS A 155 1.81 2.44 -12.72
N LEU A 156 1.84 1.10 -12.78
CA LEU A 156 2.94 0.29 -12.25
C LEU A 156 4.26 0.61 -12.94
N LYS A 157 4.28 0.64 -14.28
CA LYS A 157 5.47 0.99 -15.08
C LYS A 157 5.99 2.38 -14.71
N TYR A 158 5.09 3.37 -14.68
CA TYR A 158 5.44 4.74 -14.28
C TYR A 158 6.10 4.77 -12.89
N ASN A 159 5.53 4.08 -11.91
CA ASN A 159 6.07 4.07 -10.55
C ASN A 159 7.40 3.31 -10.46
N VAL A 160 7.56 2.22 -11.19
CA VAL A 160 8.83 1.46 -11.31
C VAL A 160 9.95 2.36 -11.85
N GLU A 161 9.67 3.09 -12.92
CA GLU A 161 10.61 4.03 -13.53
C GLU A 161 10.92 5.20 -12.59
N LYS A 162 9.89 5.88 -12.08
CA LYS A 162 10.01 7.01 -11.16
C LYS A 162 10.83 6.65 -9.91
N GLN A 163 10.65 5.44 -9.38
CA GLN A 163 11.37 4.96 -8.20
C GLN A 163 12.78 4.42 -8.54
N GLY A 164 13.17 4.32 -9.81
CA GLY A 164 14.48 3.82 -10.23
C GLY A 164 14.68 2.33 -9.98
N ALA A 165 13.62 1.54 -10.02
CA ALA A 165 13.66 0.10 -9.87
C ALA A 165 14.06 -0.58 -11.20
N LYS A 166 15.36 -0.82 -11.39
CA LYS A 166 15.96 -1.18 -12.70
C LYS A 166 15.78 -2.64 -13.10
N ARG A 167 15.61 -3.56 -12.15
CA ARG A 167 15.50 -5.01 -12.40
C ARG A 167 14.07 -5.51 -12.18
N VAL A 168 13.11 -4.72 -12.63
CA VAL A 168 11.68 -5.06 -12.57
C VAL A 168 11.15 -5.23 -13.99
N THR A 169 10.60 -6.41 -14.27
CA THR A 169 9.90 -6.70 -15.52
C THR A 169 8.40 -6.64 -15.26
N VAL A 170 7.72 -5.66 -15.85
CA VAL A 170 6.25 -5.54 -15.74
C VAL A 170 5.60 -6.41 -16.81
N SER A 171 4.77 -7.36 -16.39
CA SER A 171 4.02 -8.25 -17.26
C SER A 171 2.51 -7.97 -17.13
N VAL A 172 1.89 -7.60 -18.25
CA VAL A 172 0.42 -7.41 -18.31
C VAL A 172 -0.21 -8.78 -18.54
N THR A 173 -0.40 -9.52 -17.46
CA THR A 173 -0.92 -10.89 -17.53
C THR A 173 -1.62 -11.30 -16.23
N ASP A 174 -2.43 -12.33 -16.35
CA ASP A 174 -2.93 -13.06 -15.18
C ASP A 174 -1.79 -13.95 -14.64
N ALA A 175 -1.35 -13.68 -13.42
CA ALA A 175 -0.25 -14.45 -12.81
C ALA A 175 -0.51 -15.97 -12.73
N ARG A 176 -1.80 -16.38 -12.73
CA ARG A 176 -2.19 -17.80 -12.79
C ARG A 176 -1.86 -18.48 -14.12
N ARG A 177 -1.59 -17.68 -15.17
CA ARG A 177 -1.25 -18.14 -16.53
C ARG A 177 0.23 -18.07 -16.83
N LEU A 178 1.06 -17.78 -15.83
CA LEU A 178 2.50 -17.86 -15.99
C LEU A 178 2.89 -19.28 -16.40
N SER A 179 3.92 -19.39 -17.23
CA SER A 179 4.45 -20.69 -17.63
C SER A 179 4.90 -21.49 -16.41
N PRO A 180 4.58 -22.80 -16.33
CA PRO A 180 5.03 -23.67 -15.24
C PRO A 180 6.56 -23.88 -15.19
N TYR A 181 7.28 -23.38 -16.19
CA TYR A 181 8.74 -23.41 -16.21
C TYR A 181 9.38 -22.23 -15.48
N PHE A 182 8.60 -21.21 -15.07
CA PHE A 182 9.11 -20.18 -14.18
C PHE A 182 9.30 -20.74 -12.77
N SER A 183 10.41 -20.37 -12.16
CA SER A 183 10.71 -20.68 -10.76
C SER A 183 11.10 -19.40 -10.04
N PHE A 184 10.59 -19.19 -8.84
CA PHE A 184 10.86 -18.01 -8.03
C PHE A 184 11.30 -18.41 -6.62
N ASP A 185 12.26 -17.69 -6.09
CA ASP A 185 12.72 -17.85 -4.70
C ASP A 185 11.71 -17.28 -3.70
N ARG A 186 11.00 -16.22 -4.11
CA ARG A 186 9.99 -15.53 -3.30
C ARG A 186 8.79 -15.17 -4.16
N ILE A 187 7.60 -15.32 -3.57
CA ILE A 187 6.35 -14.92 -4.22
C ILE A 187 5.58 -14.00 -3.27
N LEU A 188 5.27 -12.80 -3.74
CA LEU A 188 4.38 -11.87 -3.07
C LEU A 188 2.98 -11.97 -3.69
N LEU A 189 1.99 -12.28 -2.86
CA LEU A 189 0.58 -12.24 -3.24
C LEU A 189 -0.19 -11.28 -2.31
N ASP A 190 -0.38 -10.05 -2.77
CA ASP A 190 -1.30 -9.09 -2.16
C ASP A 190 -2.66 -9.21 -2.85
N ALA A 191 -3.37 -10.27 -2.51
CA ALA A 191 -4.58 -10.68 -3.21
C ALA A 191 -5.69 -9.62 -3.14
N PRO A 192 -6.52 -9.50 -4.19
CA PRO A 192 -7.67 -8.59 -4.17
C PRO A 192 -8.56 -8.86 -2.95
N CYS A 193 -8.93 -7.82 -2.23
CA CYS A 193 -9.78 -7.92 -1.05
C CYS A 193 -11.00 -6.98 -1.16
N SER A 194 -11.91 -7.05 -0.19
CA SER A 194 -13.09 -6.17 -0.12
C SER A 194 -12.77 -4.70 0.14
N GLY A 195 -11.52 -4.39 0.51
CA GLY A 195 -11.13 -3.03 0.87
C GLY A 195 -11.67 -2.56 2.23
N SER A 196 -12.16 -3.47 3.10
CA SER A 196 -12.68 -3.08 4.42
C SER A 196 -11.70 -2.22 5.23
N GLY A 197 -10.41 -2.51 5.16
CA GLY A 197 -9.37 -1.71 5.82
C GLY A 197 -9.17 -0.30 5.26
N THR A 198 -9.77 0.06 4.12
CA THR A 198 -9.66 1.39 3.50
C THR A 198 -10.90 2.25 3.71
N LEU A 199 -11.96 1.71 4.34
CA LEU A 199 -13.15 2.48 4.68
C LEU A 199 -12.80 3.61 5.66
N SER A 200 -13.49 4.74 5.56
CA SER A 200 -13.30 5.88 6.45
C SER A 200 -14.63 6.55 6.75
N LEU A 201 -14.96 6.69 8.01
CA LEU A 201 -16.09 7.51 8.45
C LEU A 201 -15.75 9.00 8.40
N HIS A 202 -14.48 9.34 8.49
CA HIS A 202 -14.01 10.73 8.40
C HIS A 202 -14.23 11.33 7.00
N THR A 203 -13.97 10.56 5.95
CA THR A 203 -14.08 11.02 4.56
C THR A 203 -15.28 10.44 3.81
N GLY A 204 -15.96 9.45 4.38
CA GLY A 204 -17.00 8.67 3.69
C GLY A 204 -16.47 7.70 2.64
N ALA A 205 -15.13 7.57 2.51
CA ALA A 205 -14.50 6.77 1.46
C ALA A 205 -14.89 5.30 1.58
N GLY A 206 -15.24 4.69 0.44
CA GLY A 206 -15.47 3.25 0.28
C GLY A 206 -16.78 2.72 0.88
N LEU A 207 -17.48 3.48 1.71
CA LEU A 207 -18.67 2.99 2.46
C LEU A 207 -19.79 2.50 1.54
N GLN A 208 -20.06 3.21 0.44
CA GLN A 208 -21.15 2.88 -0.49
C GLN A 208 -20.85 1.61 -1.32
N ASN A 209 -19.60 1.28 -1.51
CA ASN A 209 -19.16 0.17 -2.35
C ASN A 209 -18.99 -1.15 -1.57
N PHE A 210 -18.93 -1.08 -0.24
CA PHE A 210 -18.76 -2.26 0.60
C PHE A 210 -20.06 -3.04 0.72
N SER A 211 -20.05 -4.31 0.31
CA SER A 211 -21.24 -5.16 0.31
C SER A 211 -20.90 -6.63 0.50
N PRO A 212 -21.84 -7.47 0.95
CA PRO A 212 -21.67 -8.92 1.02
C PRO A 212 -21.27 -9.54 -0.33
N ALA A 213 -21.83 -9.04 -1.43
CA ALA A 213 -21.52 -9.50 -2.78
C ALA A 213 -20.06 -9.21 -3.16
N LEU A 214 -19.53 -8.02 -2.80
CA LEU A 214 -18.12 -7.68 -2.99
C LEU A 214 -17.21 -8.63 -2.20
N VAL A 215 -17.53 -8.90 -0.93
CA VAL A 215 -16.76 -9.83 -0.09
C VAL A 215 -16.72 -11.23 -0.70
N GLN A 216 -17.88 -11.76 -1.13
CA GLN A 216 -17.96 -13.08 -1.77
C GLN A 216 -17.16 -13.14 -3.07
N LYS A 217 -17.25 -12.09 -3.91
CA LYS A 217 -16.48 -11.98 -5.15
C LYS A 217 -14.97 -12.04 -4.89
N THR A 218 -14.51 -11.27 -3.90
CA THR A 218 -13.08 -11.20 -3.57
C THR A 218 -12.57 -12.50 -2.93
N VAL A 219 -13.35 -13.15 -2.07
CA VAL A 219 -13.01 -14.48 -1.52
C VAL A 219 -12.82 -15.51 -2.65
N LYS A 220 -13.72 -15.51 -3.66
CA LYS A 220 -13.57 -16.41 -4.83
C LYS A 220 -12.28 -16.08 -5.62
N ALA A 221 -11.98 -14.79 -5.81
CA ALA A 221 -10.76 -14.36 -6.51
C ALA A 221 -9.49 -14.79 -5.75
N GLN A 222 -9.46 -14.62 -4.41
CA GLN A 222 -8.34 -15.03 -3.56
C GLN A 222 -8.07 -16.54 -3.63
N ARG A 223 -9.13 -17.35 -3.62
CA ARG A 223 -8.99 -18.81 -3.71
C ARG A 223 -8.51 -19.30 -5.08
N ALA A 224 -8.65 -18.48 -6.09
CA ALA A 224 -8.23 -18.81 -7.46
C ALA A 224 -6.80 -18.38 -7.79
N LEU A 225 -6.21 -17.48 -6.98
CA LEU A 225 -4.82 -17.04 -7.05
C LEU A 225 -3.91 -17.96 -6.25
#